data_b66fb2be14956abff6d28e7b93d7efc7
#
_entry.id   b66fb2be14956abff6d28e7b93d7efc7
#
_cell.length_a   1.000
_cell.length_b   1.000
_cell.length_c   1.000
_cell.angle_alpha   90.00
_cell.angle_beta   90.00
_cell.angle_gamma   90.00
#
_symmetry.space_group_name_H-M   'P 1'
#
loop_
_entity.id
_entity.type
_entity.pdbx_description
1 polymer ?
#
loop_
_entity_poly.entity_id
_entity_poly.type
_entity_poly.pdbx_seq_one_letter_code
_entity_poly.pdbx_strand_id
1 'polypeptide(L)'
;PDCLMSYLYSQYPFPWEEGNRTLFDIMIYHGKVAWVMDKILNYDTESGKLLNYTAKETEWCQKNISSIWEWMKERNHLSSTDPMLIRAYTHPDPSVIFGGKKVPPFLGTWMGVQLVDAYMSQHKEVTVQQLLQRKDCHTLLQEMDFNP
;
A
#
# COMPACT_ATOMS: atom_id res chain seq x y z
N PRO A 1 14.26 2.50 11.53
CA PRO A 1 13.41 2.19 10.36
C PRO A 1 13.71 3.04 9.14
N ASP A 2 13.93 4.37 9.33
CA ASP A 2 14.11 5.30 8.23
C ASP A 2 15.34 5.00 7.37
N CYS A 3 16.44 4.62 8.00
CA CYS A 3 17.68 4.26 7.28
C CYS A 3 17.47 3.03 6.39
N LEU A 4 16.78 2.01 6.91
CA LEU A 4 16.50 0.79 6.16
C LEU A 4 15.50 1.05 5.04
N MET A 5 14.48 1.86 5.28
CA MET A 5 13.53 2.27 4.23
C MET A 5 14.24 3.01 3.10
N SER A 6 15.09 3.97 3.44
CA SER A 6 15.87 4.71 2.45
C SER A 6 16.77 3.79 1.63
N TYR A 7 17.40 2.81 2.28
CA TYR A 7 18.19 1.81 1.61
C TYR A 7 17.37 1.00 0.61
N LEU A 8 16.20 0.50 1.03
CA LEU A 8 15.32 -0.28 0.15
C LEU A 8 14.84 0.54 -1.04
N TYR A 9 14.45 1.80 -0.82
CA TYR A 9 14.04 2.67 -1.92
C TYR A 9 15.19 2.96 -2.89
N SER A 10 16.43 3.06 -2.41
CA SER A 10 17.58 3.29 -3.28
C SER A 10 17.96 2.06 -4.11
N GLN A 11 17.77 0.86 -3.53
CA GLN A 11 18.07 -0.40 -4.23
C GLN A 11 16.98 -0.81 -5.21
N TYR A 12 15.74 -0.46 -4.90
CA TYR A 12 14.56 -0.83 -5.70
C TYR A 12 13.75 0.43 -6.04
N PRO A 13 14.28 1.31 -6.90
CA PRO A 13 13.59 2.55 -7.26
C PRO A 13 12.34 2.26 -8.09
N PHE A 14 11.42 3.20 -8.11
CA PHE A 14 10.20 3.06 -8.88
C PHE A 14 10.56 2.92 -10.37
N PRO A 15 10.08 1.87 -11.05
CA PRO A 15 10.54 1.53 -12.39
C PRO A 15 10.00 2.42 -13.51
N TRP A 16 9.00 3.26 -13.24
CA TRP A 16 8.31 4.04 -14.25
C TRP A 16 8.50 5.53 -14.04
N GLU A 17 8.46 6.26 -15.17
CA GLU A 17 8.51 7.72 -15.13
C GLU A 17 7.26 8.30 -14.49
N GLU A 18 7.43 9.47 -13.87
CA GLU A 18 6.34 10.22 -13.28
C GLU A 18 5.31 10.59 -14.36
N GLY A 19 4.02 10.44 -14.04
CA GLY A 19 2.93 10.69 -14.97
C GLY A 19 2.29 9.44 -15.57
N ASN A 20 3.00 8.31 -15.60
CA ASN A 20 2.46 7.03 -16.07
C ASN A 20 2.06 6.09 -14.92
N ARG A 21 2.19 6.56 -13.69
CA ARG A 21 1.92 5.77 -12.48
C ARG A 21 0.46 5.89 -12.10
N THR A 22 -0.20 4.74 -11.96
CA THR A 22 -1.53 4.71 -11.35
C THR A 22 -1.41 4.68 -9.82
N LEU A 23 -2.50 5.01 -9.13
CA LEU A 23 -2.55 4.87 -7.68
C LEU A 23 -2.19 3.44 -7.26
N PHE A 24 -2.72 2.44 -7.96
CA PHE A 24 -2.43 1.04 -7.65
C PHE A 24 -0.93 0.73 -7.72
N ASP A 25 -0.26 1.21 -8.77
CA ASP A 25 1.19 1.01 -8.93
C ASP A 25 1.97 1.57 -7.75
N ILE A 26 1.60 2.77 -7.33
CA ILE A 26 2.26 3.46 -6.22
C ILE A 26 1.97 2.77 -4.89
N MET A 27 0.73 2.33 -4.68
CA MET A 27 0.33 1.58 -3.49
C MET A 27 1.14 0.29 -3.36
N ILE A 28 1.28 -0.46 -4.44
CA ILE A 28 2.03 -1.72 -4.43
C ILE A 28 3.52 -1.46 -4.22
N TYR A 29 4.08 -0.43 -4.87
CA TYR A 29 5.49 -0.08 -4.68
C TYR A 29 5.80 0.23 -3.20
N HIS A 30 5.06 1.14 -2.60
CA HIS A 30 5.24 1.47 -1.19
C HIS A 30 4.84 0.31 -0.27
N GLY A 31 3.81 -0.42 -0.65
CA GLY A 31 3.34 -1.60 0.07
C GLY A 31 4.39 -2.70 0.14
N LYS A 32 5.12 -2.95 -0.95
CA LYS A 32 6.22 -3.92 -0.97
C LYS A 32 7.30 -3.56 0.05
N VAL A 33 7.76 -2.32 0.01
CA VAL A 33 8.80 -1.84 0.93
C VAL A 33 8.32 -1.91 2.37
N ALA A 34 7.11 -1.43 2.64
CA ALA A 34 6.54 -1.44 3.99
C ALA A 34 6.31 -2.87 4.50
N TRP A 35 5.84 -3.77 3.65
CA TRP A 35 5.64 -5.17 4.00
C TRP A 35 6.96 -5.85 4.41
N VAL A 36 8.02 -5.61 3.64
CA VAL A 36 9.35 -6.14 3.95
C VAL A 36 9.86 -5.58 5.27
N MET A 37 9.65 -4.28 5.51
CA MET A 37 10.02 -3.64 6.77
C MET A 37 9.28 -4.25 7.96
N ASP A 38 7.97 -4.49 7.83
CA ASP A 38 7.17 -5.14 8.86
C ASP A 38 7.73 -6.52 9.21
N LYS A 39 8.12 -7.29 8.20
CA LYS A 39 8.72 -8.62 8.42
C LYS A 39 10.08 -8.54 9.11
N ILE A 40 10.93 -7.62 8.69
CA ILE A 40 12.27 -7.44 9.31
C ILE A 40 12.13 -6.98 10.77
N LEU A 41 11.21 -6.06 11.05
CA LEU A 41 11.00 -5.49 12.37
C LEU A 41 10.06 -6.37 13.23
N ASN A 42 9.54 -7.43 12.67
CA ASN A 42 8.58 -8.33 13.32
C ASN A 42 7.32 -7.60 13.79
N TYR A 43 6.82 -6.69 12.97
CA TYR A 43 5.55 -6.01 13.17
C TYR A 43 4.42 -6.77 12.50
N ASP A 44 3.23 -6.69 13.08
CA ASP A 44 2.02 -7.18 12.43
C ASP A 44 1.68 -6.27 11.23
N THR A 45 1.47 -6.86 10.06
CA THR A 45 1.17 -6.11 8.83
C THR A 45 -0.13 -5.32 8.90
N GLU A 46 -1.07 -5.70 9.75
CA GLU A 46 -2.33 -4.98 9.96
C GLU A 46 -2.22 -3.86 10.99
N SER A 47 -1.12 -3.79 11.74
CA SER A 47 -1.00 -2.89 12.89
C SER A 47 -0.83 -1.42 12.53
N GLY A 48 -0.34 -1.13 11.32
CA GLY A 48 0.02 0.24 10.96
C GLY A 48 1.16 0.84 11.78
N LYS A 49 1.88 0.02 12.52
CA LYS A 49 2.94 0.48 13.42
C LYS A 49 4.07 1.20 12.68
N LEU A 50 4.42 0.72 11.50
CA LEU A 50 5.42 1.35 10.65
C LEU A 50 4.99 2.76 10.22
N LEU A 51 3.70 2.99 10.07
CA LEU A 51 3.11 4.27 9.67
C LEU A 51 2.78 5.18 10.85
N ASN A 52 3.16 4.79 12.05
CA ASN A 52 2.89 5.50 13.29
C ASN A 52 1.39 5.67 13.58
N TYR A 53 0.58 4.70 13.21
CA TYR A 53 -0.85 4.74 13.48
C TYR A 53 -1.12 4.61 14.99
N THR A 54 -2.11 5.39 15.45
CA THR A 54 -2.68 5.20 16.77
C THR A 54 -3.50 3.92 16.80
N ALA A 55 -3.82 3.43 17.99
CA ALA A 55 -4.70 2.26 18.15
C ALA A 55 -6.06 2.49 17.48
N LYS A 56 -6.60 3.71 17.55
CA LYS A 56 -7.86 4.08 16.91
C LYS A 56 -7.78 4.05 15.39
N GLU A 57 -6.67 4.57 14.83
CA GLU A 57 -6.44 4.56 13.39
C GLU A 57 -6.32 3.13 12.85
N THR A 58 -5.56 2.29 13.54
CA THR A 58 -5.40 0.88 13.19
C THR A 58 -6.74 0.15 13.23
N GLU A 59 -7.51 0.34 14.31
CA GLU A 59 -8.83 -0.26 14.46
C GLU A 59 -9.78 0.19 13.35
N TRP A 60 -9.78 1.49 13.03
CA TRP A 60 -10.61 2.02 11.96
C TRP A 60 -10.28 1.38 10.62
N CYS A 61 -8.98 1.25 10.30
CA CYS A 61 -8.55 0.62 9.06
C CYS A 61 -8.98 -0.84 8.98
N GLN A 62 -8.77 -1.60 10.06
CA GLN A 62 -9.12 -3.01 10.10
C GLN A 62 -10.64 -3.24 9.97
N LYS A 63 -11.44 -2.39 10.61
CA LYS A 63 -12.88 -2.48 10.52
C LYS A 63 -13.46 -2.06 9.18
N ASN A 64 -12.78 -1.16 8.48
CA ASN A 64 -13.29 -0.54 7.25
C ASN A 64 -12.58 -1.01 5.99
N ILE A 65 -11.71 -2.01 6.08
CA ILE A 65 -10.91 -2.46 4.93
C ILE A 65 -11.78 -2.83 3.72
N SER A 66 -12.88 -3.53 3.93
CA SER A 66 -13.80 -3.90 2.85
C SER A 66 -14.45 -2.68 2.23
N SER A 67 -14.89 -1.74 3.05
CA SER A 67 -15.51 -0.49 2.59
C SER A 67 -14.53 0.39 1.83
N ILE A 68 -13.29 0.47 2.31
CA ILE A 68 -12.22 1.22 1.63
C ILE A 68 -11.97 0.63 0.25
N TRP A 69 -11.84 -0.69 0.18
CA TRP A 69 -11.56 -1.41 -1.06
C TRP A 69 -12.67 -1.22 -2.09
N GLU A 70 -13.93 -1.39 -1.67
CA GLU A 70 -15.08 -1.18 -2.54
C GLU A 70 -15.19 0.26 -3.01
N TRP A 71 -14.97 1.23 -2.12
CA TRP A 71 -14.95 2.65 -2.46
C TRP A 71 -13.91 2.95 -3.57
N MET A 72 -12.71 2.41 -3.41
CA MET A 72 -11.64 2.62 -4.40
C MET A 72 -12.00 2.02 -5.75
N LYS A 73 -12.58 0.81 -5.77
CA LYS A 73 -12.98 0.13 -7.00
C LYS A 73 -14.14 0.86 -7.70
N GLU A 74 -15.17 1.21 -6.96
CA GLU A 74 -16.35 1.87 -7.52
C GLU A 74 -16.04 3.22 -8.16
N ARG A 75 -15.06 3.93 -7.65
CA ARG A 75 -14.65 5.24 -8.17
C ARG A 75 -13.48 5.17 -9.13
N ASN A 76 -13.02 3.99 -9.46
CA ASN A 76 -11.87 3.76 -10.35
C ASN A 76 -10.60 4.48 -9.87
N HIS A 77 -10.42 4.62 -8.56
CA HIS A 77 -9.25 5.27 -7.98
C HIS A 77 -7.97 4.50 -8.26
N LEU A 78 -8.04 3.17 -8.31
CA LEU A 78 -6.87 2.33 -8.54
C LEU A 78 -6.17 2.60 -9.86
N SER A 79 -6.94 2.92 -10.90
CA SER A 79 -6.41 3.21 -12.23
C SER A 79 -6.13 4.70 -12.46
N SER A 80 -6.38 5.54 -11.47
CA SER A 80 -6.19 6.98 -11.60
C SER A 80 -4.71 7.36 -11.62
N THR A 81 -4.37 8.31 -12.50
CA THR A 81 -3.04 8.93 -12.55
C THR A 81 -3.08 10.37 -12.01
N ASP A 82 -4.20 10.82 -11.45
CA ASP A 82 -4.36 12.16 -10.89
C ASP A 82 -3.43 12.35 -9.69
N PRO A 83 -2.46 13.30 -9.77
CA PRO A 83 -1.50 13.52 -8.68
C PRO A 83 -2.16 13.92 -7.36
N MET A 84 -3.26 14.66 -7.39
CA MET A 84 -3.96 15.09 -6.17
C MET A 84 -4.61 13.91 -5.46
N LEU A 85 -5.23 13.00 -6.22
CA LEU A 85 -5.82 11.80 -5.67
C LEU A 85 -4.76 10.88 -5.08
N ILE A 86 -3.68 10.67 -5.82
CA ILE A 86 -2.54 9.85 -5.37
C ILE A 86 -1.96 10.44 -4.08
N ARG A 87 -1.79 11.75 -4.04
CA ARG A 87 -1.29 12.44 -2.85
C ARG A 87 -2.20 12.22 -1.63
N ALA A 88 -3.52 12.25 -1.84
CA ALA A 88 -4.49 12.03 -0.77
C ALA A 88 -4.31 10.67 -0.08
N TYR A 89 -3.91 9.65 -0.84
CA TYR A 89 -3.70 8.29 -0.31
C TYR A 89 -2.29 8.05 0.22
N THR A 90 -1.29 8.82 -0.19
CA THR A 90 0.12 8.49 0.05
C THR A 90 0.88 9.49 0.92
N HIS A 91 0.28 10.58 1.32
CA HIS A 91 0.93 11.61 2.14
C HIS A 91 0.55 11.51 3.61
N PRO A 92 1.39 12.08 4.52
CA PRO A 92 1.13 12.02 5.96
C PRO A 92 -0.02 12.90 6.42
N ASP A 93 -0.41 13.90 5.62
CA ASP A 93 -1.53 14.77 5.97
C ASP A 93 -2.85 14.02 5.79
N PRO A 94 -3.72 13.98 6.82
CA PRO A 94 -5.02 13.38 6.67
C PRO A 94 -5.81 14.06 5.55
N SER A 95 -6.29 13.29 4.61
CA SER A 95 -7.01 13.80 3.45
C SER A 95 -8.50 13.46 3.53
N VAL A 96 -9.27 14.31 2.90
CA VAL A 96 -10.72 14.15 2.82
C VAL A 96 -11.03 13.34 1.57
N ILE A 97 -11.05 11.99 1.71
CA ILE A 97 -11.26 11.08 0.58
C ILE A 97 -12.67 10.50 0.57
N PHE A 98 -13.25 10.28 1.75
CA PHE A 98 -14.57 9.64 1.89
C PHE A 98 -15.64 10.67 2.23
N GLY A 99 -16.09 11.46 1.24
CA GLY A 99 -17.22 12.36 1.42
C GLY A 99 -17.07 13.40 2.54
N GLY A 100 -15.86 13.90 2.77
CA GLY A 100 -15.58 14.88 3.81
C GLY A 100 -15.08 14.31 5.13
N LYS A 101 -14.96 13.00 5.25
CA LYS A 101 -14.48 12.36 6.49
C LYS A 101 -12.95 12.28 6.48
N LYS A 102 -12.35 12.56 7.64
CA LYS A 102 -10.93 12.34 7.84
C LYS A 102 -10.63 10.85 7.85
N VAL A 103 -9.58 10.46 7.15
CA VAL A 103 -9.07 9.09 7.16
C VAL A 103 -7.64 9.09 7.69
N PRO A 104 -7.13 7.96 8.20
CA PRO A 104 -5.73 7.88 8.62
C PRO A 104 -4.77 8.26 7.50
N PRO A 105 -3.63 8.89 7.82
CA PRO A 105 -2.62 9.22 6.80
C PRO A 105 -2.01 7.95 6.22
N PHE A 106 -1.47 8.05 5.01
CA PHE A 106 -0.87 6.90 4.30
C PHE A 106 -1.83 5.72 4.10
N LEU A 107 -3.13 5.99 3.96
CA LEU A 107 -4.12 4.92 3.80
C LEU A 107 -3.80 4.03 2.59
N GLY A 108 -3.34 4.63 1.49
CA GLY A 108 -2.94 3.89 0.30
C GLY A 108 -1.77 2.94 0.57
N THR A 109 -0.80 3.38 1.34
CA THR A 109 0.34 2.53 1.72
C THR A 109 -0.12 1.37 2.60
N TRP A 110 -0.98 1.63 3.59
CA TRP A 110 -1.54 0.57 4.43
C TRP A 110 -2.32 -0.47 3.60
N MET A 111 -3.15 -0.01 2.68
CA MET A 111 -3.87 -0.89 1.75
C MET A 111 -2.89 -1.67 0.87
N GLY A 112 -1.83 -1.03 0.41
CA GLY A 112 -0.77 -1.68 -0.37
C GLY A 112 -0.10 -2.82 0.40
N VAL A 113 0.15 -2.62 1.69
CA VAL A 113 0.70 -3.68 2.56
C VAL A 113 -0.26 -4.87 2.63
N GLN A 114 -1.57 -4.60 2.78
CA GLN A 114 -2.57 -5.67 2.83
C GLN A 114 -2.63 -6.45 1.52
N LEU A 115 -2.55 -5.76 0.39
CA LEU A 115 -2.51 -6.39 -0.93
C LEU A 115 -1.27 -7.27 -1.11
N VAL A 116 -0.10 -6.76 -0.73
CA VAL A 116 1.15 -7.51 -0.81
C VAL A 116 1.12 -8.72 0.12
N ASP A 117 0.58 -8.56 1.33
CA ASP A 117 0.46 -9.65 2.29
C ASP A 117 -0.45 -10.76 1.74
N ALA A 118 -1.57 -10.41 1.12
CA ALA A 118 -2.47 -11.36 0.48
C ALA A 118 -1.76 -12.11 -0.65
N TYR A 119 -1.03 -11.38 -1.50
CA TYR A 119 -0.26 -11.97 -2.59
C TYR A 119 0.79 -12.95 -2.07
N MET A 120 1.58 -12.55 -1.09
CA MET A 120 2.65 -13.39 -0.54
C MET A 120 2.09 -14.62 0.20
N SER A 121 0.91 -14.49 0.81
CA SER A 121 0.23 -15.62 1.45
C SER A 121 -0.21 -16.68 0.45
N GLN A 122 -0.58 -16.25 -0.75
CA GLN A 122 -1.06 -17.12 -1.83
C GLN A 122 0.07 -17.64 -2.71
N HIS A 123 1.23 -17.01 -2.68
CA HIS A 123 2.41 -17.34 -3.49
C HIS A 123 3.63 -17.56 -2.62
N LYS A 124 3.61 -18.61 -1.81
CA LYS A 124 4.67 -18.91 -0.82
C LYS A 124 6.02 -19.24 -1.46
N GLU A 125 6.04 -19.58 -2.74
CA GLU A 125 7.25 -19.82 -3.52
C GLU A 125 8.02 -18.53 -3.87
N VAL A 126 7.37 -17.38 -3.79
CA VAL A 126 7.98 -16.08 -4.11
C VAL A 126 8.84 -15.62 -2.94
N THR A 127 10.10 -15.30 -3.20
CA THR A 127 11.01 -14.77 -2.19
C THR A 127 10.82 -13.26 -2.02
N VAL A 128 11.31 -12.72 -0.90
CA VAL A 128 11.32 -11.26 -0.65
C VAL A 128 12.09 -10.55 -1.76
N GLN A 129 13.22 -11.09 -2.20
CA GLN A 129 14.01 -10.50 -3.28
C GLN A 129 13.23 -10.46 -4.58
N GLN A 130 12.54 -11.54 -4.94
CA GLN A 130 11.70 -11.60 -6.14
C GLN A 130 10.58 -10.56 -6.07
N LEU A 131 9.94 -10.43 -4.90
CA LEU A 131 8.91 -9.42 -4.69
C LEU A 131 9.43 -8.00 -4.94
N LEU A 132 10.57 -7.66 -4.34
CA LEU A 132 11.16 -6.32 -4.47
C LEU A 132 11.65 -6.02 -5.88
N GLN A 133 12.10 -7.04 -6.62
CA GLN A 133 12.59 -6.89 -8.00
C GLN A 133 11.46 -6.82 -9.03
N ARG A 134 10.25 -7.21 -8.65
CA ARG A 134 9.12 -7.21 -9.56
C ARG A 134 8.74 -5.79 -9.98
N LYS A 135 8.62 -5.55 -11.29
CA LYS A 135 8.34 -4.24 -11.87
C LYS A 135 6.89 -4.05 -12.34
N ASP A 136 6.21 -5.12 -12.76
CA ASP A 136 4.83 -5.05 -13.24
C ASP A 136 3.82 -5.19 -12.11
N CYS A 137 3.72 -4.14 -11.32
CA CYS A 137 2.83 -4.12 -10.16
C CYS A 137 1.35 -4.21 -10.55
N HIS A 138 0.98 -3.67 -11.71
CA HIS A 138 -0.41 -3.63 -12.14
C HIS A 138 -1.01 -5.01 -12.43
N THR A 139 -0.19 -6.04 -12.67
CA THR A 139 -0.66 -7.41 -12.89
C THR A 139 -0.84 -8.19 -11.60
N LEU A 140 -0.42 -7.64 -10.47
CA LEU A 140 -0.45 -8.33 -9.18
C LEU A 140 -1.87 -8.76 -8.79
N LEU A 141 -2.86 -7.89 -9.02
CA LEU A 141 -4.26 -8.20 -8.71
C LEU A 141 -4.81 -9.39 -9.50
N GLN A 142 -4.30 -9.62 -10.70
CA GLN A 142 -4.74 -10.73 -11.54
C GLN A 142 -4.20 -12.08 -11.04
N GLU A 143 -3.17 -12.06 -10.21
CA GLU A 143 -2.48 -13.23 -9.72
C GLU A 143 -2.89 -13.60 -8.29
N MET A 144 -3.84 -12.90 -7.71
CA MET A 144 -4.29 -13.16 -6.34
C MET A 144 -5.78 -12.87 -6.17
N ASP A 145 -6.35 -13.45 -5.11
CA ASP A 145 -7.68 -13.12 -4.63
C ASP A 145 -7.56 -12.17 -3.44
N PHE A 146 -8.18 -11.00 -3.53
CA PHE A 146 -8.23 -10.03 -2.44
C PHE A 146 -9.68 -9.65 -2.17
N ASN A 147 -10.28 -10.27 -1.17
CA ASN A 147 -11.66 -10.05 -0.74
C ASN A 147 -11.69 -9.74 0.76
N PRO A 148 -11.31 -8.52 1.13
CA PRO A 148 -11.24 -8.16 2.54
C PRO A 148 -12.60 -8.05 3.22
#